data_f086278fdb471c06cc54f0be592b866b
#
_entry.id   f086278fdb471c06cc54f0be592b866b
#
_cell.length_a   1.000
_cell.length_b   1.000
_cell.length_c   1.000
_cell.angle_alpha   90.00
_cell.angle_beta   90.00
_cell.angle_gamma   90.00
#
_symmetry.space_group_name_H-M   'P 1'
#
loop_
_entity.id
_entity.type
_entity.pdbx_description
1 polymer ?
#
loop_
_entity_poly.entity_id
_entity_poly.type
_entity_poly.pdbx_seq_one_letter_code
_entity_poly.pdbx_strand_id
1 'polypeptide(L)'
;MSDRKLRRRRAAFAAGLATLALALGLAVPAEAARPTAYVALGDSYAAGVGGGSYQDLDCYRSENGYPAEADESKSVLLAANAACSGATIADVTTKQLKRLNTGITLVTITAGGNDINSTAVLFTCVPDPASIQCAEAFGSAVAMIGQVEGRVVDMVEAVRAQAPEAKIVLTGYPYLFDPSKGTTPQEVVFMTTVNTAITELNGAIARAADTSEAEFVDVTDEFAPHASNSPVPWINGPEAGTTEAFHPNAAGYLGYYKALDAANAYATPATP
;
A
#
# COMPACT_ATOMS: atom_id res chain seq x y z
N MET A 1 -41.16 -21.08 -76.28
CA MET A 1 -41.01 -21.37 -74.84
C MET A 1 -39.51 -21.46 -74.51
N SER A 2 -38.74 -20.39 -74.57
CA SER A 2 -37.30 -20.49 -74.19
C SER A 2 -36.62 -19.20 -73.73
N ASP A 3 -37.29 -18.15 -73.35
CA ASP A 3 -36.60 -16.91 -73.01
C ASP A 3 -36.82 -16.41 -71.54
N ARG A 4 -37.61 -17.12 -70.73
CA ARG A 4 -37.86 -16.71 -69.31
C ARG A 4 -36.95 -17.35 -68.27
N LYS A 5 -36.14 -18.35 -68.64
CA LYS A 5 -35.24 -19.05 -67.71
C LYS A 5 -33.83 -18.46 -67.64
N LEU A 6 -33.42 -17.64 -68.58
CA LEU A 6 -32.07 -17.05 -68.52
C LEU A 6 -31.99 -15.73 -67.74
N ARG A 7 -33.12 -15.04 -67.59
CA ARG A 7 -33.10 -13.77 -66.81
C ARG A 7 -33.10 -13.93 -65.27
N ARG A 8 -33.51 -15.09 -64.76
CA ARG A 8 -33.52 -15.37 -63.33
C ARG A 8 -32.17 -15.83 -62.75
N ARG A 9 -31.22 -16.22 -63.58
CA ARG A 9 -29.91 -16.66 -63.13
C ARG A 9 -28.84 -15.52 -63.07
N ARG A 10 -29.12 -14.36 -63.65
CA ARG A 10 -28.23 -13.20 -63.62
C ARG A 10 -28.53 -12.23 -62.47
N ALA A 11 -29.66 -12.32 -61.83
CA ALA A 11 -30.02 -11.47 -60.69
C ALA A 11 -29.56 -12.05 -59.33
N ALA A 12 -29.19 -13.34 -59.28
CA ALA A 12 -28.77 -13.99 -58.03
C ALA A 12 -27.27 -13.86 -57.73
N PHE A 13 -26.45 -13.42 -58.73
CA PHE A 13 -24.98 -13.27 -58.54
C PHE A 13 -24.53 -11.84 -58.17
N ALA A 14 -25.42 -10.86 -58.29
CA ALA A 14 -25.08 -9.48 -57.96
C ALA A 14 -25.38 -9.13 -56.49
N ALA A 15 -26.14 -9.93 -55.75
CA ALA A 15 -26.48 -9.70 -54.36
C ALA A 15 -25.52 -10.34 -53.35
N GLY A 16 -24.63 -11.23 -53.83
CA GLY A 16 -23.69 -11.96 -52.97
C GLY A 16 -22.35 -11.27 -52.73
N LEU A 17 -22.01 -10.24 -53.47
CA LEU A 17 -20.72 -9.53 -53.37
C LEU A 17 -20.77 -8.23 -52.58
N ALA A 18 -21.97 -7.73 -52.21
CA ALA A 18 -22.11 -6.50 -51.44
C ALA A 18 -22.12 -6.70 -49.90
N THR A 19 -22.25 -7.95 -49.44
CA THR A 19 -22.29 -8.26 -48.01
C THR A 19 -20.95 -8.72 -47.41
N LEU A 20 -19.91 -8.93 -48.25
CA LEU A 20 -18.59 -9.32 -47.74
C LEU A 20 -17.62 -8.15 -47.55
N ALA A 21 -18.01 -6.93 -47.90
CA ALA A 21 -17.18 -5.74 -47.75
C ALA A 21 -17.41 -4.93 -46.45
N LEU A 22 -18.39 -5.30 -45.59
CA LEU A 22 -18.70 -4.59 -44.35
C LEU A 22 -18.18 -5.29 -43.08
N ALA A 23 -17.48 -6.42 -43.20
CA ALA A 23 -16.93 -7.14 -42.05
C ALA A 23 -15.40 -6.92 -41.88
N LEU A 24 -14.78 -6.02 -42.65
CA LEU A 24 -13.44 -5.49 -42.41
C LEU A 24 -13.55 -4.19 -41.62
N GLY A 25 -14.46 -4.16 -40.62
CA GLY A 25 -14.60 -3.06 -39.68
C GLY A 25 -13.46 -3.09 -38.67
N LEU A 26 -12.59 -2.11 -38.79
CA LEU A 26 -11.90 -1.39 -37.73
C LEU A 26 -11.60 -2.27 -36.47
N ALA A 27 -10.64 -3.19 -36.59
CA ALA A 27 -9.84 -3.54 -35.47
C ALA A 27 -9.08 -2.24 -35.06
N VAL A 28 -9.67 -1.41 -34.20
CA VAL A 28 -8.92 -0.40 -33.50
C VAL A 28 -7.84 -1.18 -32.76
N PRO A 29 -6.54 -0.96 -33.03
CA PRO A 29 -5.51 -1.61 -32.23
C PRO A 29 -5.82 -1.27 -30.79
N ALA A 30 -6.06 -2.28 -29.95
CA ALA A 30 -6.12 -2.07 -28.52
C ALA A 30 -4.78 -1.42 -28.16
N GLU A 31 -4.80 -0.13 -27.88
CA GLU A 31 -3.64 0.58 -27.38
C GLU A 31 -3.22 -0.18 -26.11
N ALA A 32 -2.05 -0.79 -26.16
CA ALA A 32 -1.55 -1.52 -25.00
C ALA A 32 -1.54 -0.52 -23.82
N ALA A 33 -2.35 -0.80 -22.80
CA ALA A 33 -2.45 0.06 -21.64
C ALA A 33 -1.03 0.31 -21.12
N ARG A 34 -0.65 1.57 -20.99
CA ARG A 34 0.66 1.92 -20.45
C ARG A 34 0.71 1.39 -19.01
N PRO A 35 1.83 0.78 -18.58
CA PRO A 35 1.94 0.36 -17.19
C PRO A 35 1.76 1.57 -16.28
N THR A 36 1.06 1.37 -15.17
CA THR A 36 0.82 2.39 -14.15
C THR A 36 2.14 2.91 -13.59
N ALA A 37 2.45 4.19 -13.77
CA ALA A 37 3.65 4.80 -13.24
C ALA A 37 3.49 5.03 -11.74
N TYR A 38 4.24 4.29 -10.94
CA TYR A 38 4.08 4.14 -9.50
C TYR A 38 5.21 4.78 -8.72
N VAL A 39 4.87 5.50 -7.65
CA VAL A 39 5.81 5.99 -6.63
C VAL A 39 5.32 5.55 -5.25
N ALA A 40 6.22 4.96 -4.45
CA ALA A 40 5.96 4.68 -3.05
C ALA A 40 6.58 5.78 -2.18
N LEU A 41 5.80 6.29 -1.23
CA LEU A 41 6.19 7.27 -0.22
C LEU A 41 5.98 6.68 1.17
N GLY A 42 6.62 7.27 2.17
CA GLY A 42 6.32 6.95 3.56
C GLY A 42 7.54 6.63 4.41
N ASP A 43 7.33 5.79 5.38
CA ASP A 43 8.27 5.43 6.43
C ASP A 43 8.98 4.09 6.17
N SER A 44 9.41 3.43 7.26
CA SER A 44 10.11 2.14 7.22
C SER A 44 9.29 1.00 6.61
N TYR A 45 7.96 1.01 6.76
CA TYR A 45 7.09 -0.01 6.18
C TYR A 45 7.05 0.12 4.65
N ALA A 46 6.94 1.34 4.11
CA ALA A 46 7.01 1.56 2.67
C ALA A 46 8.45 1.41 2.12
N ALA A 47 9.48 1.67 2.94
CA ALA A 47 10.87 1.41 2.56
C ALA A 47 11.17 -0.09 2.47
N GLY A 48 10.53 -0.93 3.28
CA GLY A 48 10.77 -2.38 3.30
C GLY A 48 11.73 -2.81 4.40
N VAL A 49 11.84 -2.03 5.50
CA VAL A 49 12.68 -2.39 6.66
C VAL A 49 12.26 -3.74 7.23
N GLY A 50 13.23 -4.61 7.52
CA GLY A 50 12.98 -5.97 7.98
C GLY A 50 12.91 -7.02 6.87
N GLY A 51 12.72 -6.60 5.60
CA GLY A 51 12.67 -7.50 4.46
C GLY A 51 14.03 -8.03 3.98
N GLY A 52 15.14 -7.46 4.47
CA GLY A 52 16.48 -7.77 3.98
C GLY A 52 16.74 -7.23 2.57
N SER A 53 17.82 -7.69 1.91
CA SER A 53 18.17 -7.29 0.52
C SER A 53 18.09 -5.77 0.29
N TYR A 54 18.76 -5.00 1.17
CA TYR A 54 18.71 -3.53 1.11
C TYR A 54 19.52 -2.97 -0.07
N GLN A 55 18.88 -2.12 -0.87
CA GLN A 55 19.49 -1.36 -1.96
C GLN A 55 20.30 -0.16 -1.45
N ASP A 56 19.89 0.42 -0.33
CA ASP A 56 20.63 1.45 0.38
C ASP A 56 20.42 1.32 1.89
N LEU A 57 21.36 1.78 2.67
CA LEU A 57 21.33 1.73 4.13
C LEU A 57 20.97 3.08 4.76
N ASP A 58 20.84 4.15 3.98
CA ASP A 58 20.42 5.45 4.51
C ASP A 58 18.93 5.46 4.84
N CYS A 59 18.12 4.87 3.96
CA CYS A 59 16.68 4.74 4.13
C CYS A 59 16.20 3.29 4.33
N TYR A 60 17.10 2.32 4.28
CA TYR A 60 16.79 0.88 4.39
C TYR A 60 15.74 0.41 3.37
N ARG A 61 15.84 0.87 2.11
CA ARG A 61 14.96 0.40 1.04
C ARG A 61 15.33 -1.02 0.61
N SER A 62 14.34 -1.91 0.66
CA SER A 62 14.51 -3.33 0.40
C SER A 62 13.94 -3.74 -0.96
N GLU A 63 14.61 -4.68 -1.62
CA GLU A 63 14.07 -5.38 -2.80
C GLU A 63 12.86 -6.28 -2.46
N ASN A 64 12.72 -6.66 -1.20
CA ASN A 64 11.59 -7.44 -0.71
C ASN A 64 10.47 -6.56 -0.11
N GLY A 65 10.54 -5.22 -0.21
CA GLY A 65 9.46 -4.34 0.24
C GLY A 65 8.23 -4.44 -0.66
N TYR A 66 7.02 -4.20 -0.14
CA TYR A 66 5.78 -4.29 -0.92
C TYR A 66 5.77 -3.44 -2.21
N PRO A 67 6.49 -2.28 -2.29
CA PRO A 67 6.59 -1.55 -3.54
C PRO A 67 7.40 -2.29 -4.62
N ALA A 68 8.45 -3.00 -4.23
CA ALA A 68 9.27 -3.79 -5.15
C ALA A 68 8.53 -5.06 -5.61
N GLU A 69 7.81 -5.74 -4.70
CA GLU A 69 6.93 -6.86 -5.02
C GLU A 69 5.86 -6.47 -6.07
N ALA A 70 5.31 -5.25 -5.97
CA ALA A 70 4.36 -4.73 -6.96
C ALA A 70 4.99 -4.54 -8.34
N ASP A 71 6.24 -4.05 -8.41
CA ASP A 71 6.98 -3.88 -9.67
C ASP A 71 7.28 -5.23 -10.34
N GLU A 72 7.64 -6.24 -9.56
CA GLU A 72 7.90 -7.59 -10.05
C GLU A 72 6.66 -8.23 -10.68
N SER A 73 5.46 -7.88 -10.23
CA SER A 73 4.19 -8.36 -10.78
C SER A 73 3.91 -7.86 -12.20
N LYS A 74 4.65 -6.83 -12.67
CA LYS A 74 4.51 -6.15 -13.98
C LYS A 74 3.16 -5.46 -14.21
N SER A 75 2.32 -5.36 -13.19
CA SER A 75 1.07 -4.59 -13.24
C SER A 75 1.32 -3.08 -13.09
N VAL A 76 2.40 -2.71 -12.42
CA VAL A 76 2.87 -1.34 -12.26
C VAL A 76 4.33 -1.22 -12.70
N LEU A 77 4.80 0.01 -12.88
CA LEU A 77 6.22 0.35 -13.08
C LEU A 77 6.63 1.25 -11.91
N LEU A 78 7.43 0.71 -10.99
CA LEU A 78 7.95 1.47 -9.85
C LEU A 78 8.97 2.52 -10.33
N ALA A 79 8.51 3.74 -10.56
CA ALA A 79 9.36 4.85 -10.95
C ALA A 79 10.30 5.29 -9.82
N ALA A 80 9.86 5.19 -8.57
CA ALA A 80 10.70 5.39 -7.38
C ALA A 80 10.05 4.83 -6.12
N ASN A 81 10.86 4.22 -5.25
CA ASN A 81 10.57 4.12 -3.83
C ASN A 81 11.28 5.30 -3.13
N ALA A 82 10.53 6.30 -2.68
CA ALA A 82 11.05 7.48 -2.00
C ALA A 82 10.93 7.39 -0.48
N ALA A 83 10.31 6.32 0.03
CA ALA A 83 10.15 6.08 1.45
C ALA A 83 11.50 5.96 2.17
N CYS A 84 11.51 6.28 3.45
CA CYS A 84 12.74 6.28 4.25
C CYS A 84 12.43 5.86 5.69
N SER A 85 13.25 4.96 6.24
CA SER A 85 13.14 4.53 7.63
C SER A 85 13.10 5.73 8.58
N GLY A 86 12.16 5.72 9.52
CA GLY A 86 12.00 6.80 10.52
C GLY A 86 11.28 8.05 10.02
N ALA A 87 10.86 8.10 8.74
CA ALA A 87 10.17 9.28 8.21
C ALA A 87 8.83 9.53 8.89
N THR A 88 8.58 10.77 9.25
CA THR A 88 7.30 11.29 9.69
C THR A 88 6.46 11.78 8.50
N ILE A 89 5.18 12.09 8.73
CA ILE A 89 4.31 12.75 7.72
C ILE A 89 4.96 14.05 7.21
N ALA A 90 5.59 14.83 8.08
CA ALA A 90 6.31 16.04 7.71
C ALA A 90 7.53 15.74 6.82
N ASP A 91 8.24 14.64 7.05
CA ASP A 91 9.35 14.20 6.21
C ASP A 91 8.88 13.76 4.82
N VAL A 92 7.75 13.05 4.73
CA VAL A 92 7.13 12.74 3.44
C VAL A 92 6.89 14.02 2.65
N THR A 93 6.21 15.00 3.25
CA THR A 93 5.85 16.26 2.60
C THR A 93 7.07 17.09 2.19
N THR A 94 8.11 17.13 3.02
CA THR A 94 9.26 18.04 2.77
C THR A 94 10.40 17.40 1.97
N LYS A 95 10.56 16.07 2.02
CA LYS A 95 11.73 15.39 1.47
C LYS A 95 11.42 14.44 0.31
N GLN A 96 10.20 13.85 0.26
CA GLN A 96 9.90 12.77 -0.68
C GLN A 96 9.14 13.23 -1.92
N LEU A 97 8.32 14.31 -1.86
CA LEU A 97 7.47 14.78 -2.95
C LEU A 97 8.25 15.16 -4.22
N LYS A 98 9.54 15.44 -4.13
CA LYS A 98 10.42 15.71 -5.29
C LYS A 98 10.52 14.54 -6.29
N ARG A 99 10.04 13.36 -5.93
CA ARG A 99 9.97 12.19 -6.82
C ARG A 99 8.66 12.13 -7.61
N LEU A 100 7.71 12.98 -7.29
CA LEU A 100 6.43 13.09 -7.98
C LEU A 100 6.53 14.06 -9.17
N ASN A 101 5.66 13.85 -10.14
CA ASN A 101 5.41 14.72 -11.27
C ASN A 101 4.07 14.34 -11.90
N THR A 102 3.60 15.11 -12.89
CA THR A 102 2.31 14.92 -13.56
C THR A 102 2.17 13.61 -14.37
N GLY A 103 3.26 12.87 -14.55
CA GLY A 103 3.25 11.56 -15.23
C GLY A 103 3.05 10.39 -14.28
N ILE A 104 3.05 10.61 -12.96
CA ILE A 104 2.78 9.57 -11.97
C ILE A 104 1.28 9.35 -11.87
N THR A 105 0.87 8.10 -11.95
CA THR A 105 -0.55 7.71 -11.97
C THR A 105 -0.96 6.88 -10.75
N LEU A 106 0.01 6.47 -9.92
CA LEU A 106 -0.23 5.78 -8.65
C LEU A 106 0.77 6.23 -7.58
N VAL A 107 0.27 6.50 -6.39
CA VAL A 107 1.10 6.75 -5.20
C VAL A 107 0.56 5.91 -4.04
N THR A 108 1.42 5.11 -3.40
CA THR A 108 1.09 4.49 -2.11
C THR A 108 1.84 5.20 -0.99
N ILE A 109 1.23 5.29 0.19
CA ILE A 109 1.82 5.99 1.34
C ILE A 109 1.57 5.20 2.62
N THR A 110 2.65 4.83 3.32
CA THR A 110 2.58 4.33 4.71
C THR A 110 3.27 5.36 5.59
N ALA A 111 2.54 6.08 6.42
CA ALA A 111 3.08 7.12 7.30
C ALA A 111 2.18 7.38 8.51
N GLY A 112 2.77 7.80 9.62
CA GLY A 112 2.05 8.15 10.86
C GLY A 112 2.59 7.43 12.10
N GLY A 113 3.19 6.24 11.95
CA GLY A 113 3.76 5.48 13.05
C GLY A 113 4.88 6.24 13.78
N ASN A 114 5.75 6.93 13.06
CA ASN A 114 6.82 7.75 13.65
C ASN A 114 6.29 9.05 14.27
N ASP A 115 5.18 9.59 13.77
CA ASP A 115 4.55 10.79 14.33
C ASP A 115 4.02 10.57 15.77
N ILE A 116 3.71 9.32 16.11
CA ILE A 116 3.27 8.93 17.46
C ILE A 116 4.40 8.31 18.30
N ASN A 117 5.66 8.35 17.84
CA ASN A 117 6.81 7.72 18.51
C ASN A 117 6.63 6.22 18.79
N SER A 118 5.99 5.47 17.89
CA SER A 118 5.68 4.04 18.08
C SER A 118 6.91 3.20 18.45
N THR A 119 8.05 3.47 17.81
CA THR A 119 9.34 2.79 18.10
C THR A 119 9.75 3.00 19.56
N ALA A 120 9.69 4.22 20.09
CA ALA A 120 10.02 4.51 21.48
C ALA A 120 9.08 3.78 22.44
N VAL A 121 7.78 3.73 22.14
CA VAL A 121 6.79 2.95 22.94
C VAL A 121 7.20 1.48 23.00
N LEU A 122 7.46 0.85 21.86
CA LEU A 122 7.77 -0.57 21.80
C LEU A 122 9.06 -0.90 22.55
N PHE A 123 10.15 -0.15 22.33
CA PHE A 123 11.42 -0.41 23.02
C PHE A 123 11.41 -0.07 24.50
N THR A 124 10.53 0.83 24.95
CA THR A 124 10.35 1.13 26.36
C THR A 124 9.50 0.06 27.05
N CYS A 125 8.45 -0.42 26.39
CA CYS A 125 7.44 -1.28 26.99
C CYS A 125 7.74 -2.78 26.91
N VAL A 126 8.39 -3.25 25.86
CA VAL A 126 8.68 -4.70 25.68
C VAL A 126 9.50 -5.27 26.84
N PRO A 127 10.55 -4.58 27.39
CA PRO A 127 11.30 -5.12 28.51
C PRO A 127 10.52 -5.13 29.82
N ASP A 128 9.66 -4.15 30.06
CA ASP A 128 8.84 -4.04 31.27
C ASP A 128 7.51 -3.33 30.97
N PRO A 129 6.47 -4.08 30.55
CA PRO A 129 5.17 -3.52 30.21
C PRO A 129 4.42 -2.87 31.39
N ALA A 130 4.84 -3.13 32.62
CA ALA A 130 4.23 -2.58 33.84
C ALA A 130 4.94 -1.33 34.35
N SER A 131 6.03 -0.88 33.71
CA SER A 131 6.79 0.29 34.13
C SER A 131 6.01 1.60 33.97
N ILE A 132 6.32 2.58 34.83
CA ILE A 132 5.78 3.94 34.71
C ILE A 132 6.18 4.55 33.36
N GLN A 133 7.40 4.30 32.91
CA GLN A 133 7.93 4.78 31.65
C GLN A 133 7.12 4.26 30.46
N CYS A 134 6.71 2.98 30.51
CA CYS A 134 5.83 2.42 29.48
C CYS A 134 4.45 3.13 29.47
N ALA A 135 3.84 3.32 30.65
CA ALA A 135 2.56 4.02 30.76
C ALA A 135 2.63 5.46 30.20
N GLU A 136 3.70 6.19 30.51
CA GLU A 136 3.94 7.56 30.02
C GLU A 136 4.15 7.58 28.50
N ALA A 137 4.93 6.64 27.94
CA ALA A 137 5.16 6.52 26.50
C ALA A 137 3.86 6.23 25.76
N PHE A 138 3.04 5.30 26.22
CA PHE A 138 1.71 5.03 25.66
C PHE A 138 0.78 6.23 25.74
N GLY A 139 0.69 6.88 26.89
CA GLY A 139 -0.15 8.06 27.07
C GLY A 139 0.21 9.18 26.10
N SER A 140 1.51 9.38 25.86
CA SER A 140 2.01 10.34 24.89
C SER A 140 1.66 9.95 23.44
N ALA A 141 1.84 8.68 23.07
CA ALA A 141 1.51 8.20 21.72
C ALA A 141 0.02 8.33 21.41
N VAL A 142 -0.86 7.93 22.33
CA VAL A 142 -2.32 8.05 22.17
C VAL A 142 -2.74 9.52 21.99
N ALA A 143 -2.14 10.45 22.76
CA ALA A 143 -2.42 11.87 22.60
C ALA A 143 -2.00 12.40 21.20
N MET A 144 -0.94 11.84 20.60
CA MET A 144 -0.48 12.22 19.25
C MET A 144 -1.33 11.63 18.12
N ILE A 145 -1.98 10.48 18.30
CA ILE A 145 -2.90 9.90 17.31
C ILE A 145 -3.99 10.89 16.91
N GLY A 146 -4.51 11.67 17.84
CA GLY A 146 -5.53 12.69 17.58
C GLY A 146 -5.11 13.79 16.58
N GLN A 147 -3.81 13.91 16.28
CA GLN A 147 -3.30 14.89 15.32
C GLN A 147 -2.97 14.28 13.94
N VAL A 148 -2.96 12.94 13.84
CA VAL A 148 -2.54 12.24 12.62
C VAL A 148 -3.49 12.51 11.46
N GLU A 149 -4.80 12.46 11.68
CA GLU A 149 -5.81 12.66 10.65
C GLU A 149 -5.58 13.95 9.86
N GLY A 150 -5.52 15.10 10.54
CA GLY A 150 -5.31 16.39 9.86
C GLY A 150 -3.98 16.48 9.12
N ARG A 151 -2.90 15.94 9.71
CA ARG A 151 -1.58 15.93 9.05
C ARG A 151 -1.55 15.05 7.80
N VAL A 152 -2.26 13.93 7.81
CA VAL A 152 -2.38 13.03 6.66
C VAL A 152 -3.20 13.69 5.55
N VAL A 153 -4.28 14.40 5.87
CA VAL A 153 -5.05 15.20 4.89
C VAL A 153 -4.14 16.21 4.21
N ASP A 154 -3.41 17.03 4.97
CA ASP A 154 -2.48 18.02 4.43
C ASP A 154 -1.39 17.37 3.53
N MET A 155 -0.90 16.21 3.92
CA MET A 155 0.08 15.44 3.12
C MET A 155 -0.53 14.97 1.80
N VAL A 156 -1.74 14.41 1.81
CA VAL A 156 -2.43 13.94 0.59
C VAL A 156 -2.68 15.10 -0.36
N GLU A 157 -3.10 16.26 0.14
CA GLU A 157 -3.26 17.48 -0.68
C GLU A 157 -1.93 17.91 -1.33
N ALA A 158 -0.83 17.85 -0.58
CA ALA A 158 0.50 18.16 -1.10
C ALA A 158 0.96 17.15 -2.18
N VAL A 159 0.65 15.86 -2.02
CA VAL A 159 0.90 14.82 -3.03
C VAL A 159 0.08 15.09 -4.29
N ARG A 160 -1.21 15.39 -4.14
CA ARG A 160 -2.12 15.67 -5.26
C ARG A 160 -1.68 16.92 -6.04
N ALA A 161 -1.13 17.92 -5.37
CA ALA A 161 -0.58 19.12 -6.04
C ALA A 161 0.61 18.78 -6.96
N GLN A 162 1.38 17.72 -6.69
CA GLN A 162 2.52 17.28 -7.52
C GLN A 162 2.14 16.24 -8.57
N ALA A 163 1.15 15.38 -8.27
CA ALA A 163 0.68 14.30 -9.12
C ALA A 163 -0.86 14.30 -9.18
N PRO A 164 -1.47 15.27 -9.90
CA PRO A 164 -2.91 15.54 -9.85
C PRO A 164 -3.77 14.38 -10.38
N GLU A 165 -3.23 13.57 -11.29
CA GLU A 165 -3.93 12.42 -11.89
C GLU A 165 -3.65 11.09 -11.16
N ALA A 166 -2.84 11.13 -10.09
CA ALA A 166 -2.49 9.92 -9.39
C ALA A 166 -3.64 9.41 -8.52
N LYS A 167 -3.92 8.12 -8.63
CA LYS A 167 -4.60 7.39 -7.58
C LYS A 167 -3.71 7.41 -6.34
N ILE A 168 -4.23 7.84 -5.20
CA ILE A 168 -3.51 7.88 -3.93
C ILE A 168 -4.08 6.82 -3.01
N VAL A 169 -3.22 5.93 -2.52
CA VAL A 169 -3.57 4.84 -1.62
C VAL A 169 -2.80 4.99 -0.32
N LEU A 170 -3.49 5.22 0.77
CA LEU A 170 -2.96 5.17 2.12
C LEU A 170 -3.03 3.73 2.63
N THR A 171 -2.01 3.28 3.33
CA THR A 171 -1.96 1.91 3.83
C THR A 171 -1.90 1.88 5.36
N GLY A 172 -2.60 0.92 5.97
CA GLY A 172 -2.58 0.71 7.41
C GLY A 172 -1.35 -0.05 7.89
N TYR A 173 -1.13 -0.07 9.22
CA TYR A 173 -0.13 -0.90 9.87
C TYR A 173 -0.75 -2.22 10.33
N PRO A 174 -0.02 -3.34 10.25
CA PRO A 174 -0.51 -4.63 10.74
C PRO A 174 -0.52 -4.69 12.28
N TYR A 175 -1.30 -5.59 12.85
CA TYR A 175 -1.15 -5.95 14.26
C TYR A 175 0.20 -6.61 14.50
N LEU A 176 0.88 -6.20 15.58
CA LEU A 176 2.20 -6.71 15.90
C LEU A 176 2.18 -7.99 16.72
N PHE A 177 1.11 -8.21 17.50
CA PHE A 177 1.04 -9.30 18.46
C PHE A 177 -0.26 -10.10 18.35
N ASP A 178 -0.19 -11.39 18.70
CA ASP A 178 -1.34 -12.24 19.02
C ASP A 178 -1.50 -12.30 20.56
N PRO A 179 -2.46 -11.56 21.16
CA PRO A 179 -2.64 -11.57 22.62
C PRO A 179 -2.97 -12.95 23.20
N SER A 180 -3.50 -13.88 22.37
CA SER A 180 -3.80 -15.25 22.82
C SER A 180 -2.53 -16.07 23.15
N LYS A 181 -1.36 -15.60 22.74
CA LYS A 181 -0.05 -16.21 22.99
C LYS A 181 0.69 -15.59 24.18
N GLY A 182 0.12 -14.58 24.84
CA GLY A 182 0.70 -14.01 26.05
C GLY A 182 0.77 -15.06 27.17
N THR A 183 1.91 -15.11 27.86
CA THR A 183 2.19 -16.09 28.91
C THR A 183 1.83 -15.55 30.29
N THR A 184 1.73 -14.22 30.43
CA THR A 184 1.31 -13.52 31.65
C THR A 184 0.16 -12.58 31.38
N PRO A 185 -0.66 -12.26 32.39
CA PRO A 185 -1.72 -11.24 32.23
C PRO A 185 -1.18 -9.87 31.78
N GLN A 186 0.01 -9.50 32.21
CA GLN A 186 0.65 -8.24 31.83
C GLN A 186 1.01 -8.21 30.34
N GLU A 187 1.56 -9.31 29.81
CA GLU A 187 1.84 -9.44 28.38
C GLU A 187 0.56 -9.38 27.53
N VAL A 188 -0.51 -10.06 27.95
CA VAL A 188 -1.80 -10.03 27.26
C VAL A 188 -2.34 -8.60 27.20
N VAL A 189 -2.30 -7.87 28.33
CA VAL A 189 -2.74 -6.47 28.39
C VAL A 189 -1.88 -5.61 27.46
N PHE A 190 -0.56 -5.74 27.53
CA PHE A 190 0.37 -4.98 26.68
C PHE A 190 0.10 -5.22 25.19
N MET A 191 0.06 -6.47 24.75
CA MET A 191 -0.20 -6.84 23.36
C MET A 191 -1.54 -6.30 22.86
N THR A 192 -2.58 -6.42 23.70
CA THR A 192 -3.91 -5.88 23.38
C THR A 192 -3.87 -4.36 23.25
N THR A 193 -3.16 -3.68 24.17
CA THR A 193 -3.04 -2.21 24.13
C THR A 193 -2.29 -1.72 22.91
N VAL A 194 -1.21 -2.40 22.50
CA VAL A 194 -0.49 -2.08 21.24
C VAL A 194 -1.41 -2.24 20.03
N ASN A 195 -2.09 -3.37 19.92
CA ASN A 195 -2.99 -3.59 18.78
C ASN A 195 -4.17 -2.61 18.77
N THR A 196 -4.68 -2.19 19.94
CA THR A 196 -5.70 -1.13 20.05
C THR A 196 -5.16 0.20 19.52
N ALA A 197 -3.94 0.58 19.90
CA ALA A 197 -3.32 1.82 19.40
C ALA A 197 -3.11 1.77 17.88
N ILE A 198 -2.76 0.60 17.31
CA ILE A 198 -2.69 0.39 15.86
C ILE A 198 -4.07 0.58 15.21
N THR A 199 -5.13 0.02 15.80
CA THR A 199 -6.51 0.21 15.32
C THR A 199 -6.89 1.70 15.31
N GLU A 200 -6.55 2.44 16.35
CA GLU A 200 -6.85 3.88 16.43
C GLU A 200 -6.04 4.69 15.41
N LEU A 201 -4.77 4.36 15.22
CA LEU A 201 -3.91 4.98 14.21
C LEU A 201 -4.44 4.70 12.79
N ASN A 202 -4.72 3.43 12.46
CA ASN A 202 -5.30 3.05 11.17
C ASN A 202 -6.64 3.73 10.94
N GLY A 203 -7.46 3.84 11.99
CA GLY A 203 -8.73 4.58 11.94
C GLY A 203 -8.55 6.08 11.62
N ALA A 204 -7.52 6.73 12.17
CA ALA A 204 -7.20 8.11 11.86
C ALA A 204 -6.74 8.27 10.40
N ILE A 205 -5.91 7.34 9.89
CA ILE A 205 -5.45 7.33 8.50
C ILE A 205 -6.64 7.07 7.55
N ALA A 206 -7.54 6.14 7.88
CA ALA A 206 -8.73 5.85 7.09
C ALA A 206 -9.66 7.06 6.98
N ARG A 207 -9.93 7.78 8.07
CA ARG A 207 -10.73 9.01 8.04
C ARG A 207 -10.06 10.12 7.23
N ALA A 208 -8.73 10.21 7.29
CA ALA A 208 -7.99 11.13 6.45
C ALA A 208 -8.13 10.79 4.95
N ALA A 209 -8.10 9.48 4.61
CA ALA A 209 -8.34 9.02 3.25
C ALA A 209 -9.72 9.43 2.75
N ASP A 210 -10.78 9.16 3.54
CA ASP A 210 -12.15 9.56 3.22
C ASP A 210 -12.26 11.10 3.00
N THR A 211 -11.63 11.88 3.88
CA THR A 211 -11.68 13.35 3.82
C THR A 211 -10.96 13.92 2.60
N SER A 212 -9.86 13.28 2.17
CA SER A 212 -9.00 13.75 1.08
C SER A 212 -9.24 13.01 -0.26
N GLU A 213 -10.31 12.21 -0.35
CA GLU A 213 -10.63 11.42 -1.54
C GLU A 213 -9.47 10.49 -1.98
N ALA A 214 -8.75 9.93 -1.01
CA ALA A 214 -7.77 8.87 -1.21
C ALA A 214 -8.38 7.51 -0.85
N GLU A 215 -7.77 6.43 -1.30
CA GLU A 215 -8.16 5.09 -0.86
C GLU A 215 -7.40 4.71 0.42
N PHE A 216 -8.01 3.93 1.30
CA PHE A 216 -7.34 3.31 2.44
C PHE A 216 -7.39 1.79 2.31
N VAL A 217 -6.26 1.13 2.49
CA VAL A 217 -6.17 -0.33 2.55
C VAL A 217 -5.72 -0.76 3.94
N ASP A 218 -6.60 -1.47 4.64
CA ASP A 218 -6.29 -2.14 5.89
C ASP A 218 -5.59 -3.47 5.61
N VAL A 219 -4.47 -3.72 6.28
CA VAL A 219 -3.69 -4.95 6.15
C VAL A 219 -3.76 -5.83 7.40
N THR A 220 -4.53 -5.42 8.42
CA THR A 220 -4.57 -6.12 9.72
C THR A 220 -5.05 -7.56 9.61
N ASP A 221 -6.07 -7.83 8.79
CA ASP A 221 -6.63 -9.17 8.62
C ASP A 221 -5.64 -10.15 7.98
N GLU A 222 -4.88 -9.69 6.97
CA GLU A 222 -3.87 -10.51 6.28
C GLU A 222 -2.75 -10.91 7.24
N PHE A 223 -2.37 -10.02 8.16
CA PHE A 223 -1.31 -10.26 9.14
C PHE A 223 -1.78 -10.94 10.43
N ALA A 224 -3.08 -11.00 10.71
CA ALA A 224 -3.60 -11.51 11.98
C ALA A 224 -3.06 -12.91 12.37
N PRO A 225 -2.92 -13.92 11.46
CA PRO A 225 -2.36 -15.21 11.81
C PRO A 225 -0.82 -15.22 11.90
N HIS A 226 -0.16 -14.10 11.58
CA HIS A 226 1.29 -13.99 11.37
C HIS A 226 1.97 -12.91 12.24
N ALA A 227 1.37 -12.60 13.40
CA ALA A 227 1.96 -11.69 14.38
C ALA A 227 3.39 -12.13 14.80
N SER A 228 4.17 -11.24 15.37
CA SER A 228 5.57 -11.49 15.76
C SER A 228 5.76 -12.69 16.71
N ASN A 229 4.76 -13.00 17.51
CA ASN A 229 4.73 -14.11 18.46
C ASN A 229 3.93 -15.34 17.95
N SER A 230 3.61 -15.39 16.65
CA SER A 230 2.95 -16.54 16.03
C SER A 230 3.96 -17.65 15.63
N PRO A 231 3.51 -18.89 15.36
CA PRO A 231 4.39 -19.96 14.90
C PRO A 231 5.04 -19.71 13.52
N VAL A 232 4.43 -18.89 12.68
CA VAL A 232 4.94 -18.51 11.35
C VAL A 232 4.84 -16.98 11.25
N PRO A 233 5.77 -16.25 11.87
CA PRO A 233 5.68 -14.80 11.96
C PRO A 233 6.02 -14.12 10.62
N TRP A 234 5.26 -13.08 10.31
CA TRP A 234 5.54 -12.13 9.24
C TRP A 234 6.10 -10.82 9.76
N ILE A 235 6.03 -10.61 11.07
CA ILE A 235 6.61 -9.47 11.78
C ILE A 235 7.85 -9.98 12.53
N ASN A 236 8.98 -9.31 12.35
CA ASN A 236 10.21 -9.59 13.09
C ASN A 236 10.00 -9.29 14.58
N GLY A 237 10.47 -10.19 15.43
CA GLY A 237 10.45 -10.00 16.89
C GLY A 237 11.53 -9.03 17.37
N PRO A 238 11.56 -8.74 18.68
CA PRO A 238 12.55 -7.83 19.28
C PRO A 238 14.00 -8.30 19.12
N GLU A 239 14.25 -9.58 18.91
CA GLU A 239 15.58 -10.19 18.69
C GLU A 239 16.22 -9.77 17.36
N ALA A 240 15.44 -9.26 16.39
CA ALA A 240 15.96 -8.77 15.12
C ALA A 240 16.75 -7.44 15.24
N GLY A 241 16.85 -6.89 16.45
CA GLY A 241 17.58 -5.64 16.73
C GLY A 241 16.76 -4.38 16.48
N THR A 242 17.33 -3.25 16.82
CA THR A 242 16.59 -1.98 16.90
C THR A 242 16.07 -1.46 15.57
N THR A 243 16.65 -1.86 14.45
CA THR A 243 16.25 -1.39 13.11
C THR A 243 15.11 -2.24 12.54
N GLU A 244 15.22 -3.57 12.65
CA GLU A 244 14.31 -4.50 11.95
C GLU A 244 13.17 -5.02 12.85
N ALA A 245 13.31 -4.93 14.19
CA ALA A 245 12.28 -5.35 15.10
C ALA A 245 10.94 -4.64 14.82
N PHE A 246 9.86 -5.41 14.91
CA PHE A 246 8.48 -4.95 14.70
C PHE A 246 8.16 -4.45 13.28
N HIS A 247 9.03 -4.77 12.31
CA HIS A 247 8.77 -4.58 10.88
C HIS A 247 8.47 -5.91 10.19
N PRO A 248 7.75 -5.91 9.06
CA PRO A 248 7.54 -7.11 8.28
C PRO A 248 8.86 -7.71 7.79
N ASN A 249 8.99 -9.05 7.83
CA ASN A 249 10.03 -9.76 7.10
C ASN A 249 9.65 -9.91 5.61
N ALA A 250 10.49 -10.57 4.80
CA ALA A 250 10.22 -10.74 3.38
C ALA A 250 8.85 -11.43 3.10
N ALA A 251 8.48 -12.44 3.90
CA ALA A 251 7.17 -13.08 3.76
C ALA A 251 6.02 -12.13 4.12
N GLY A 252 6.21 -11.28 5.14
CA GLY A 252 5.26 -10.25 5.53
C GLY A 252 5.07 -9.19 4.45
N TYR A 253 6.14 -8.76 3.78
CA TYR A 253 6.01 -7.80 2.67
C TYR A 253 5.33 -8.38 1.44
N LEU A 254 5.55 -9.67 1.15
CA LEU A 254 4.78 -10.36 0.13
C LEU A 254 3.29 -10.46 0.50
N GLY A 255 2.97 -10.70 1.79
CA GLY A 255 1.60 -10.64 2.31
C GLY A 255 1.00 -9.24 2.19
N TYR A 256 1.77 -8.23 2.55
CA TYR A 256 1.38 -6.82 2.43
C TYR A 256 1.04 -6.44 0.98
N TYR A 257 1.92 -6.77 0.03
CA TYR A 257 1.66 -6.61 -1.40
C TYR A 257 0.35 -7.30 -1.81
N LYS A 258 0.12 -8.54 -1.40
CA LYS A 258 -1.11 -9.29 -1.74
C LYS A 258 -2.37 -8.64 -1.18
N ALA A 259 -2.32 -8.10 0.03
CA ALA A 259 -3.44 -7.35 0.59
C ALA A 259 -3.79 -6.11 -0.25
N LEU A 260 -2.76 -5.36 -0.67
CA LEU A 260 -2.94 -4.20 -1.56
C LEU A 260 -3.47 -4.60 -2.94
N ASP A 261 -2.96 -5.68 -3.53
CA ASP A 261 -3.40 -6.18 -4.83
C ASP A 261 -4.86 -6.67 -4.79
N ALA A 262 -5.22 -7.42 -3.75
CA ALA A 262 -6.59 -7.87 -3.52
C ALA A 262 -7.58 -6.71 -3.34
N ALA A 263 -7.14 -5.59 -2.77
CA ALA A 263 -7.91 -4.35 -2.66
C ALA A 263 -7.92 -3.52 -3.97
N ASN A 264 -7.33 -4.01 -5.07
CA ASN A 264 -7.16 -3.29 -6.33
C ASN A 264 -6.36 -1.97 -6.20
N ALA A 265 -5.47 -1.87 -5.21
CA ALA A 265 -4.64 -0.67 -5.00
C ALA A 265 -3.82 -0.32 -6.25
N TYR A 266 -3.35 -1.33 -6.97
CA TYR A 266 -2.51 -1.19 -8.16
C TYR A 266 -3.28 -1.07 -9.48
N ALA A 267 -4.61 -1.19 -9.46
CA ALA A 267 -5.42 -1.00 -10.64
C ALA A 267 -5.41 0.48 -11.10
N THR A 268 -5.22 0.70 -12.39
CA THR A 268 -5.36 2.04 -13.00
C THR A 268 -6.79 2.54 -12.80
N PRO A 269 -6.99 3.81 -12.45
CA PRO A 269 -8.31 4.41 -12.49
C PRO A 269 -8.94 4.17 -13.87
N ALA A 270 -10.21 3.75 -13.91
CA ALA A 270 -10.93 3.68 -15.16
C ALA A 270 -10.92 5.08 -15.80
N THR A 271 -10.38 5.19 -17.01
CA THR A 271 -10.43 6.46 -17.77
C THR A 271 -11.90 6.82 -17.97
N PRO A 272 -12.34 8.03 -17.61
CA PRO A 272 -13.74 8.46 -17.73
C PRO A 272 -14.23 8.48 -19.19
#